data_174ea278c77ed4ca8e3b34c389125739
#
_entry.id   174ea278c77ed4ca8e3b34c389125739
#
_cell.length_a   1.000
_cell.length_b   1.000
_cell.length_c   1.000
_cell.angle_alpha   90.00
_cell.angle_beta   90.00
_cell.angle_gamma   90.00
#
_symmetry.space_group_name_H-M   'P 1'
#
loop_
_entity.id
_entity.type
_entity.pdbx_description
1 polymer ?
#
loop_
_entity_poly.entity_id
_entity_poly.type
_entity_poly.pdbx_seq_one_letter_code
_entity_poly.pdbx_strand_id
1 'polypeptide(L)'
;MHKLLSLIRIQLKSGMLNTMDATTKTWKKALLYLVVLICMLPLLGLLFLGFYFGFDFLGKIGQPGYLVNIAMMGTSFVIFLFSIFTIPSVYYFSRDIDRLLVLPLTPQQIISSKFVVNVIYEYGFTAMFMIPMYVTMVMQTGFHPLGLIAFLIIFFTAPIYPLVLSSLLTMIIMRFVPFFNNRDRFNLIGGILAVVLAFGLSFWLNSMNTADMEAMLMSLLSRDNALMRAGTALFPFIPAAASAIFDGDMLQLLIYLGITLIALALFLLCARFLYFKGAIGGSETAAGNRKADARQMRGQRHGLFSAFLLKELRMLFRTPVYFMNCVLTALLMPVLLVIIIVSAFSELGTQIALPITLGYIPNLWAITLLIAFAAGGFMGGINMISSTSVSREGTNAFFMKYVPVPVQTQVMAKAGCGILISAVCTWLMLIPLHVVLAYPLWLDALFILGSLLSIIMTNLFGVLIDLIRPKLIWEQEASAVKQNFNGFLSMMLSFVLAIAFAAPIILWPNAMPLLCIALLIIQLILTAALYLCVKKAWARLLRQI
;
A
#
# COMPACT_ATOMS: atom_id res chain seq x y z
N MET A 1 33.27 -15.08 -8.23
CA MET A 1 32.87 -13.68 -8.42
C MET A 1 32.04 -13.47 -9.71
N HIS A 2 32.47 -13.94 -10.87
CA HIS A 2 31.73 -13.81 -12.13
C HIS A 2 30.27 -14.32 -12.10
N LYS A 3 30.01 -15.50 -11.51
CA LYS A 3 28.66 -16.07 -11.39
C LYS A 3 27.70 -15.20 -10.55
N LEU A 4 28.19 -14.57 -9.48
CA LEU A 4 27.41 -13.70 -8.62
C LEU A 4 27.04 -12.39 -9.34
N LEU A 5 28.00 -11.76 -10.02
CA LEU A 5 27.75 -10.52 -10.78
C LEU A 5 26.77 -10.73 -11.94
N SER A 6 26.87 -11.87 -12.65
CA SER A 6 25.91 -12.19 -13.71
C SER A 6 24.51 -12.45 -13.16
N LEU A 7 24.36 -13.12 -11.99
CA LEU A 7 23.09 -13.30 -11.30
C LEU A 7 22.46 -11.96 -10.89
N ILE A 8 23.23 -11.08 -10.26
CA ILE A 8 22.77 -9.74 -9.86
C ILE A 8 22.27 -8.96 -11.10
N ARG A 9 23.07 -8.98 -12.18
CA ARG A 9 22.71 -8.30 -13.43
C ARG A 9 21.41 -8.84 -14.05
N ILE A 10 21.22 -10.14 -14.05
CA ILE A 10 19.99 -10.78 -14.57
C ILE A 10 18.79 -10.40 -13.69
N GLN A 11 18.93 -10.48 -12.36
CA GLN A 11 17.84 -10.15 -11.43
C GLN A 11 17.46 -8.66 -11.46
N LEU A 12 18.44 -7.74 -11.56
CA LEU A 12 18.16 -6.32 -11.75
C LEU A 12 17.45 -6.06 -13.09
N LYS A 13 17.89 -6.74 -14.16
CA LYS A 13 17.28 -6.58 -15.48
C LYS A 13 15.86 -7.14 -15.52
N SER A 14 15.59 -8.26 -14.87
CA SER A 14 14.24 -8.84 -14.80
C SER A 14 13.32 -8.03 -13.86
N GLY A 15 13.81 -7.49 -12.75
CA GLY A 15 13.03 -6.71 -11.80
C GLY A 15 12.73 -5.28 -12.28
N MET A 16 13.74 -4.53 -12.69
CA MET A 16 13.56 -3.14 -13.12
C MET A 16 12.93 -2.98 -14.51
N LEU A 17 13.13 -3.93 -15.42
CA LEU A 17 12.65 -3.82 -16.80
C LEU A 17 11.27 -4.42 -17.02
N ASN A 18 10.78 -5.29 -16.13
CA ASN A 18 9.42 -5.86 -16.23
C ASN A 18 8.31 -4.91 -15.76
N THR A 19 8.65 -3.79 -15.12
CA THR A 19 7.65 -2.76 -14.79
C THR A 19 7.18 -1.97 -16.02
N MET A 20 7.93 -2.03 -17.12
CA MET A 20 7.55 -1.42 -18.40
C MET A 20 7.92 -2.35 -19.55
N ASP A 21 6.97 -2.62 -20.46
CA ASP A 21 7.21 -3.38 -21.69
C ASP A 21 8.49 -2.91 -22.38
N ALA A 22 9.30 -3.87 -22.82
CA ALA A 22 10.55 -3.60 -23.56
C ALA A 22 10.33 -2.71 -24.80
N THR A 23 9.08 -2.63 -25.27
CA THR A 23 8.63 -1.83 -26.41
C THR A 23 8.32 -0.36 -26.07
N THR A 24 8.28 0.03 -24.78
CA THR A 24 8.00 1.42 -24.41
C THR A 24 9.18 2.33 -24.74
N LYS A 25 8.90 3.39 -25.52
CA LYS A 25 9.90 4.39 -25.93
C LYS A 25 10.55 5.04 -24.71
N THR A 26 11.85 5.28 -24.77
CA THR A 26 12.68 5.83 -23.68
C THR A 26 12.13 7.13 -23.07
N TRP A 27 11.55 8.02 -23.89
CA TRP A 27 10.95 9.27 -23.40
C TRP A 27 9.72 9.06 -22.50
N LYS A 28 8.92 8.00 -22.75
CA LYS A 28 7.77 7.66 -21.88
C LYS A 28 8.22 7.13 -20.53
N LYS A 29 9.37 6.43 -20.49
CA LYS A 29 9.99 5.99 -19.23
C LYS A 29 10.50 7.20 -18.45
N ALA A 30 11.19 8.14 -19.13
CA ALA A 30 11.65 9.37 -18.50
C ALA A 30 10.48 10.22 -17.96
N LEU A 31 9.38 10.33 -18.71
CA LEU A 31 8.18 11.02 -18.25
C LEU A 31 7.57 10.37 -17.01
N LEU A 32 7.52 9.04 -16.95
CA LEU A 32 7.02 8.33 -15.77
C LEU A 32 7.88 8.60 -14.54
N TYR A 33 9.23 8.53 -14.67
CA TYR A 33 10.14 8.84 -13.58
C TYR A 33 10.00 10.30 -13.12
N LEU A 34 9.79 11.23 -14.07
CA LEU A 34 9.52 12.64 -13.76
C LEU A 34 8.22 12.80 -12.96
N VAL A 35 7.15 12.13 -13.38
CA VAL A 35 5.86 12.15 -12.67
C VAL A 35 6.01 11.58 -11.25
N VAL A 36 6.70 10.45 -11.10
CA VAL A 36 6.97 9.87 -9.77
C VAL A 36 7.78 10.84 -8.91
N LEU A 37 8.80 11.48 -9.47
CA LEU A 37 9.60 12.49 -8.76
C LEU A 37 8.73 13.68 -8.31
N ILE A 38 7.89 14.21 -9.20
CA ILE A 38 6.97 15.32 -8.87
C ILE A 38 5.99 14.91 -7.76
N CYS A 39 5.46 13.68 -7.81
CA CYS A 39 4.57 13.17 -6.76
C CYS A 39 5.28 12.97 -5.42
N MET A 40 6.60 12.76 -5.42
CA MET A 40 7.41 12.65 -4.20
C MET A 40 7.82 14.02 -3.62
N LEU A 41 7.80 15.11 -4.41
CA LEU A 41 8.22 16.44 -3.96
C LEU A 41 7.47 16.94 -2.70
N PRO A 42 6.14 16.81 -2.55
CA PRO A 42 5.46 17.25 -1.34
C PRO A 42 5.95 16.53 -0.08
N LEU A 43 6.19 15.22 -0.19
CA LEU A 43 6.68 14.41 0.91
C LEU A 43 8.13 14.76 1.28
N LEU A 44 8.99 14.94 0.25
CA LEU A 44 10.37 15.40 0.46
C LEU A 44 10.40 16.81 1.06
N GLY A 45 9.50 17.70 0.63
CA GLY A 45 9.36 19.04 1.18
C GLY A 45 8.93 19.01 2.66
N LEU A 46 8.00 18.16 3.02
CA LEU A 46 7.57 17.98 4.40
C LEU A 46 8.69 17.43 5.29
N LEU A 47 9.44 16.45 4.81
CA LEU A 47 10.61 15.92 5.52
C LEU A 47 11.71 16.98 5.66
N PHE A 48 11.98 17.75 4.59
CA PHE A 48 12.94 18.85 4.62
C PHE A 48 12.56 19.90 5.66
N LEU A 49 11.30 20.34 5.68
CA LEU A 49 10.80 21.30 6.68
C LEU A 49 10.90 20.73 8.10
N GLY A 50 10.52 19.47 8.27
CA GLY A 50 10.60 18.78 9.58
C GLY A 50 12.05 18.74 10.11
N PHE A 51 13.02 18.38 9.26
CA PHE A 51 14.44 18.41 9.64
C PHE A 51 14.95 19.83 9.84
N TYR A 52 14.55 20.79 9.01
CA TYR A 52 14.98 22.18 9.13
C TYR A 52 14.57 22.78 10.48
N PHE A 53 13.29 22.69 10.84
CA PHE A 53 12.81 23.16 12.13
C PHE A 53 13.35 22.32 13.29
N GLY A 54 13.54 21.01 13.10
CA GLY A 54 14.14 20.13 14.08
C GLY A 54 15.58 20.53 14.43
N PHE A 55 16.42 20.86 13.43
CA PHE A 55 17.79 21.35 13.68
C PHE A 55 17.81 22.71 14.36
N ASP A 56 16.93 23.65 13.95
CA ASP A 56 16.80 24.96 14.60
C ASP A 56 16.41 24.81 16.09
N PHE A 57 15.42 23.95 16.36
CA PHE A 57 14.94 23.70 17.74
C PHE A 57 16.01 23.03 18.61
N LEU A 58 16.61 21.93 18.12
CA LEU A 58 17.65 21.19 18.84
C LEU A 58 18.95 21.98 18.96
N GLY A 59 19.24 22.86 17.98
CA GLY A 59 20.34 23.80 18.04
C GLY A 59 20.21 24.78 19.20
N LYS A 60 19.01 25.29 19.48
CA LYS A 60 18.71 26.16 20.64
C LYS A 60 18.89 25.46 21.98
N ILE A 61 18.73 24.14 22.04
CA ILE A 61 18.94 23.31 23.22
C ILE A 61 20.41 22.82 23.32
N GLY A 62 21.25 23.12 22.34
CA GLY A 62 22.66 22.70 22.32
C GLY A 62 22.88 21.24 21.90
N GLN A 63 21.91 20.57 21.26
CA GLN A 63 21.98 19.16 20.87
C GLN A 63 21.62 18.91 19.39
N PRO A 64 22.15 19.67 18.41
CA PRO A 64 21.75 19.52 17.01
C PRO A 64 22.09 18.12 16.43
N GLY A 65 23.22 17.51 16.82
CA GLY A 65 23.63 16.17 16.38
C GLY A 65 22.63 15.04 16.74
N TYR A 66 21.76 15.27 17.72
CA TYR A 66 20.75 14.31 18.11
C TYR A 66 19.72 14.06 17.01
N LEU A 67 19.44 15.04 16.15
CA LEU A 67 18.52 14.86 15.02
C LEU A 67 19.03 13.87 13.98
N VAL A 68 20.35 13.76 13.83
CA VAL A 68 20.98 12.76 12.96
C VAL A 68 20.70 11.34 13.49
N ASN A 69 20.73 11.16 14.83
CA ASN A 69 20.34 9.88 15.45
C ASN A 69 18.88 9.53 15.15
N ILE A 70 17.96 10.49 15.30
CA ILE A 70 16.52 10.29 15.01
C ILE A 70 16.33 9.94 13.53
N ALA A 71 16.97 10.64 12.61
CA ALA A 71 16.88 10.39 11.17
C ALA A 71 17.42 9.01 10.79
N MET A 72 18.57 8.62 11.35
CA MET A 72 19.15 7.29 11.14
C MET A 72 18.27 6.18 11.71
N MET A 73 17.69 6.40 12.89
CA MET A 73 16.77 5.46 13.51
C MET A 73 15.50 5.31 12.67
N GLY A 74 14.89 6.41 12.24
CA GLY A 74 13.71 6.41 11.38
C GLY A 74 13.96 5.68 10.05
N THR A 75 15.07 6.00 9.38
CA THR A 75 15.50 5.32 8.14
C THR A 75 15.65 3.82 8.36
N SER A 76 16.38 3.41 9.40
CA SER A 76 16.62 2.00 9.71
C SER A 76 15.36 1.25 10.05
N PHE A 77 14.46 1.87 10.81
CA PHE A 77 13.17 1.29 11.20
C PHE A 77 12.23 1.11 10.00
N VAL A 78 12.13 2.11 9.13
CA VAL A 78 11.34 2.02 7.90
C VAL A 78 11.86 0.90 7.00
N ILE A 79 13.17 0.84 6.74
CA ILE A 79 13.78 -0.23 5.94
C ILE A 79 13.51 -1.59 6.58
N PHE A 80 13.69 -1.74 7.89
CA PHE A 80 13.44 -2.98 8.61
C PHE A 80 11.99 -3.45 8.48
N LEU A 81 11.02 -2.56 8.72
CA LEU A 81 9.59 -2.89 8.63
C LEU A 81 9.19 -3.31 7.20
N PHE A 82 9.58 -2.54 6.19
CA PHE A 82 9.25 -2.89 4.81
C PHE A 82 9.93 -4.20 4.38
N SER A 83 11.16 -4.41 4.83
CA SER A 83 11.93 -5.61 4.50
C SER A 83 11.35 -6.89 5.10
N ILE A 84 10.75 -6.85 6.28
CA ILE A 84 10.05 -8.01 6.87
C ILE A 84 8.99 -8.57 5.92
N PHE A 85 8.29 -7.70 5.17
CA PHE A 85 7.26 -8.12 4.23
C PHE A 85 7.78 -8.44 2.84
N THR A 86 8.87 -7.80 2.40
CA THR A 86 9.41 -7.99 1.05
C THR A 86 10.38 -9.16 0.95
N ILE A 87 11.23 -9.37 1.95
CA ILE A 87 12.26 -10.42 1.94
C ILE A 87 11.70 -11.84 1.75
N PRO A 88 10.63 -12.27 2.44
CA PRO A 88 10.06 -13.60 2.22
C PRO A 88 9.61 -13.81 0.78
N SER A 89 9.03 -12.79 0.16
CA SER A 89 8.58 -12.83 -1.22
C SER A 89 9.75 -12.98 -2.20
N VAL A 90 10.89 -12.35 -1.91
CA VAL A 90 12.09 -12.40 -2.75
C VAL A 90 12.91 -13.67 -2.52
N TYR A 91 13.06 -14.11 -1.26
CA TYR A 91 13.95 -15.23 -0.91
C TYR A 91 13.30 -16.59 -1.04
N TYR A 92 11.99 -16.72 -0.75
CA TYR A 92 11.31 -18.01 -0.65
C TYR A 92 10.16 -18.19 -1.65
N PHE A 93 9.46 -17.10 -2.04
CA PHE A 93 8.26 -17.19 -2.86
C PHE A 93 8.43 -16.71 -4.29
N SER A 94 9.66 -16.34 -4.70
CA SER A 94 9.91 -15.91 -6.08
C SER A 94 9.96 -17.12 -7.03
N ARG A 95 9.35 -17.00 -8.21
CA ARG A 95 9.28 -18.09 -9.22
C ARG A 95 10.63 -18.51 -9.80
N ASP A 96 11.65 -17.70 -9.64
CA ASP A 96 13.02 -18.00 -10.08
C ASP A 96 13.73 -18.99 -9.17
N ILE A 97 13.28 -19.21 -7.93
CA ILE A 97 13.92 -20.10 -6.97
C ILE A 97 14.00 -21.53 -7.50
N ASP A 98 12.89 -22.07 -8.02
CA ASP A 98 12.86 -23.44 -8.53
C ASP A 98 13.86 -23.63 -9.68
N ARG A 99 14.07 -22.60 -10.49
CA ARG A 99 15.08 -22.61 -11.56
C ARG A 99 16.50 -22.46 -11.04
N LEU A 100 16.70 -21.62 -10.01
CA LEU A 100 18.01 -21.37 -9.41
C LEU A 100 18.51 -22.55 -8.58
N LEU A 101 17.61 -23.32 -7.94
CA LEU A 101 17.95 -24.50 -7.15
C LEU A 101 18.49 -25.67 -8.01
N VAL A 102 18.13 -25.73 -9.30
CA VAL A 102 18.64 -26.74 -10.23
C VAL A 102 20.04 -26.38 -10.76
N LEU A 103 20.43 -25.11 -10.69
CA LEU A 103 21.75 -24.66 -11.17
C LEU A 103 22.86 -25.03 -10.16
N PRO A 104 24.11 -25.27 -10.61
CA PRO A 104 25.25 -25.55 -9.74
C PRO A 104 25.73 -24.29 -9.03
N LEU A 105 24.86 -23.74 -8.16
CA LEU A 105 25.10 -22.54 -7.36
C LEU A 105 25.05 -22.88 -5.88
N THR A 106 25.88 -22.22 -5.10
CA THR A 106 25.81 -22.37 -3.63
C THR A 106 24.65 -21.54 -3.06
N PRO A 107 24.04 -21.95 -1.93
CA PRO A 107 22.99 -21.20 -1.24
C PRO A 107 23.38 -19.75 -0.98
N GLN A 108 24.65 -19.58 -0.58
CA GLN A 108 25.21 -18.25 -0.32
C GLN A 108 25.24 -17.35 -1.56
N GLN A 109 25.53 -17.91 -2.75
CA GLN A 109 25.53 -17.15 -4.00
C GLN A 109 24.12 -16.70 -4.38
N ILE A 110 23.12 -17.56 -4.22
CA ILE A 110 21.72 -17.24 -4.52
C ILE A 110 21.23 -16.14 -3.58
N ILE A 111 21.42 -16.30 -2.27
CA ILE A 111 20.96 -15.33 -1.28
C ILE A 111 21.70 -14.00 -1.39
N SER A 112 23.04 -14.05 -1.57
CA SER A 112 23.81 -12.80 -1.70
C SER A 112 23.42 -12.00 -2.92
N SER A 113 23.09 -12.65 -4.05
CA SER A 113 22.59 -11.93 -5.22
C SER A 113 21.26 -11.23 -4.96
N LYS A 114 20.33 -11.93 -4.29
CA LYS A 114 19.02 -11.36 -3.91
C LYS A 114 19.15 -10.26 -2.85
N PHE A 115 20.08 -10.43 -1.90
CA PHE A 115 20.38 -9.41 -0.89
C PHE A 115 20.88 -8.11 -1.53
N VAL A 116 21.86 -8.19 -2.43
CA VAL A 116 22.39 -7.00 -3.12
C VAL A 116 21.31 -6.28 -3.94
N VAL A 117 20.44 -7.04 -4.61
CA VAL A 117 19.30 -6.46 -5.34
C VAL A 117 18.35 -5.71 -4.40
N ASN A 118 18.05 -6.29 -3.22
CA ASN A 118 17.22 -5.62 -2.21
C ASN A 118 17.90 -4.35 -1.67
N VAL A 119 19.20 -4.37 -1.38
CA VAL A 119 19.96 -3.17 -0.97
C VAL A 119 19.78 -2.04 -1.99
N ILE A 120 19.84 -2.37 -3.29
CA ILE A 120 19.65 -1.36 -4.35
C ILE A 120 18.23 -0.76 -4.33
N TYR A 121 17.21 -1.55 -4.06
CA TYR A 121 15.84 -1.04 -3.95
C TYR A 121 15.63 -0.16 -2.71
N GLU A 122 16.30 -0.46 -1.60
CA GLU A 122 16.21 0.31 -0.35
C GLU A 122 16.92 1.68 -0.41
N TYR A 123 17.76 1.94 -1.41
CA TYR A 123 18.34 3.27 -1.60
C TYR A 123 17.30 4.36 -1.85
N GLY A 124 16.11 4.00 -2.34
CA GLY A 124 15.00 4.95 -2.47
C GLY A 124 14.56 5.52 -1.11
N PHE A 125 14.37 4.66 -0.12
CA PHE A 125 14.03 5.09 1.25
C PHE A 125 15.20 5.78 1.93
N THR A 126 16.41 5.25 1.77
CA THR A 126 17.63 5.88 2.31
C THR A 126 17.79 7.31 1.81
N ALA A 127 17.65 7.53 0.50
CA ALA A 127 17.73 8.86 -0.11
C ALA A 127 16.63 9.81 0.39
N MET A 128 15.41 9.30 0.54
CA MET A 128 14.25 10.06 0.96
C MET A 128 14.42 10.68 2.36
N PHE A 129 15.07 9.97 3.29
CA PHE A 129 15.28 10.45 4.65
C PHE A 129 16.65 11.12 4.83
N MET A 130 17.72 10.50 4.35
CA MET A 130 19.09 10.96 4.63
C MET A 130 19.49 12.20 3.83
N ILE A 131 19.01 12.36 2.59
CA ILE A 131 19.38 13.54 1.79
C ILE A 131 18.79 14.84 2.39
N PRO A 132 17.47 14.95 2.67
CA PRO A 132 16.92 16.14 3.32
C PRO A 132 17.57 16.41 4.68
N MET A 133 17.81 15.38 5.49
CA MET A 133 18.49 15.51 6.77
C MET A 133 19.90 16.11 6.62
N TYR A 134 20.71 15.58 5.69
CA TYR A 134 22.09 16.07 5.49
C TYR A 134 22.12 17.50 4.95
N VAL A 135 21.25 17.82 3.98
CA VAL A 135 21.15 19.18 3.41
C VAL A 135 20.76 20.18 4.49
N THR A 136 19.75 19.89 5.30
CA THR A 136 19.32 20.78 6.41
C THR A 136 20.38 20.91 7.49
N MET A 137 21.11 19.82 7.80
CA MET A 137 22.26 19.86 8.71
C MET A 137 23.32 20.85 8.22
N VAL A 138 23.76 20.74 6.96
CA VAL A 138 24.77 21.63 6.38
C VAL A 138 24.29 23.09 6.36
N MET A 139 23.02 23.34 6.11
CA MET A 139 22.45 24.71 6.11
C MET A 139 22.47 25.34 7.50
N GLN A 140 22.31 24.57 8.58
CA GLN A 140 22.21 25.08 9.95
C GLN A 140 23.55 25.06 10.70
N THR A 141 24.39 24.05 10.45
CA THR A 141 25.65 23.86 11.20
C THR A 141 26.91 24.19 10.39
N GLY A 142 26.74 24.42 9.08
CA GLY A 142 27.87 24.65 8.17
C GLY A 142 28.42 23.37 7.53
N PHE A 143 29.25 23.53 6.53
CA PHE A 143 29.83 22.43 5.76
C PHE A 143 31.06 21.85 6.44
N HIS A 144 31.08 20.55 6.68
CA HIS A 144 32.19 19.81 7.26
C HIS A 144 32.71 18.73 6.29
N PRO A 145 33.92 18.81 5.73
CA PRO A 145 34.39 17.87 4.68
C PRO A 145 34.47 16.41 5.14
N LEU A 146 34.95 16.17 6.38
CA LEU A 146 34.98 14.80 6.93
C LEU A 146 33.58 14.23 7.18
N GLY A 147 32.62 15.07 7.61
CA GLY A 147 31.23 14.70 7.73
C GLY A 147 30.60 14.32 6.39
N LEU A 148 30.96 14.98 5.27
CA LEU A 148 30.52 14.59 3.93
C LEU A 148 31.05 13.21 3.53
N ILE A 149 32.32 12.92 3.78
CA ILE A 149 32.90 11.62 3.48
C ILE A 149 32.20 10.53 4.30
N ALA A 150 31.99 10.77 5.59
CA ALA A 150 31.25 9.86 6.46
C ALA A 150 29.81 9.67 5.97
N PHE A 151 29.12 10.75 5.61
CA PHE A 151 27.76 10.69 5.06
C PHE A 151 27.68 9.83 3.81
N LEU A 152 28.57 10.01 2.83
CA LEU A 152 28.57 9.23 1.60
C LEU A 152 28.80 7.74 1.88
N ILE A 153 29.77 7.40 2.72
CA ILE A 153 30.04 5.99 3.08
C ILE A 153 28.82 5.38 3.79
N ILE A 154 28.26 6.10 4.77
CA ILE A 154 27.10 5.64 5.54
C ILE A 154 25.86 5.56 4.64
N PHE A 155 25.63 6.50 3.75
CA PHE A 155 24.50 6.47 2.80
C PHE A 155 24.47 5.16 1.99
N PHE A 156 25.60 4.71 1.46
CA PHE A 156 25.67 3.47 0.69
C PHE A 156 25.63 2.20 1.56
N THR A 157 25.94 2.29 2.83
CA THR A 157 25.98 1.14 3.74
C THR A 157 24.81 1.08 4.72
N ALA A 158 24.06 2.17 4.90
CA ALA A 158 22.95 2.28 5.85
C ALA A 158 21.87 1.19 5.70
N PRO A 159 21.41 0.80 4.50
CA PRO A 159 20.39 -0.23 4.38
C PRO A 159 20.88 -1.64 4.71
N ILE A 160 22.20 -1.88 4.81
CA ILE A 160 22.75 -3.22 4.98
C ILE A 160 22.31 -3.84 6.32
N TYR A 161 22.50 -3.14 7.43
CA TYR A 161 22.20 -3.67 8.77
C TYR A 161 20.70 -3.96 8.97
N PRO A 162 19.76 -3.06 8.69
CA PRO A 162 18.32 -3.33 8.80
C PRO A 162 17.88 -4.51 7.91
N LEU A 163 18.42 -4.60 6.69
CA LEU A 163 18.17 -5.72 5.78
C LEU A 163 18.72 -7.04 6.30
N VAL A 164 19.90 -7.04 6.90
CA VAL A 164 20.48 -8.24 7.55
C VAL A 164 19.55 -8.70 8.66
N LEU A 165 19.13 -7.81 9.53
CA LEU A 165 18.26 -8.14 10.66
C LEU A 165 16.93 -8.75 10.21
N SER A 166 16.25 -8.14 9.24
CA SER A 166 14.99 -8.64 8.67
C SER A 166 15.19 -9.96 7.90
N SER A 167 16.34 -10.13 7.23
CA SER A 167 16.71 -11.38 6.54
C SER A 167 16.92 -12.53 7.51
N LEU A 168 17.63 -12.29 8.61
CA LEU A 168 17.85 -13.28 9.67
C LEU A 168 16.53 -13.68 10.32
N LEU A 169 15.70 -12.71 10.67
CA LEU A 169 14.37 -12.96 11.23
C LEU A 169 13.52 -13.82 10.28
N THR A 170 13.50 -13.48 9.00
CA THR A 170 12.79 -14.24 7.97
C THR A 170 13.30 -15.67 7.85
N MET A 171 14.63 -15.87 7.83
CA MET A 171 15.21 -17.22 7.75
C MET A 171 14.84 -18.07 8.97
N ILE A 172 14.82 -17.48 10.15
CA ILE A 172 14.43 -18.16 11.40
C ILE A 172 12.95 -18.55 11.31
N ILE A 173 12.07 -17.60 10.97
CA ILE A 173 10.63 -17.85 10.87
C ILE A 173 10.34 -18.94 9.83
N MET A 174 10.91 -18.85 8.63
CA MET A 174 10.66 -19.82 7.56
C MET A 174 11.20 -21.23 7.88
N ARG A 175 12.23 -21.33 8.71
CA ARG A 175 12.78 -22.62 9.12
C ARG A 175 11.98 -23.28 10.24
N PHE A 176 11.57 -22.52 11.26
CA PHE A 176 11.00 -23.07 12.50
C PHE A 176 9.47 -23.03 12.53
N VAL A 177 8.83 -22.23 11.67
CA VAL A 177 7.37 -22.10 11.64
C VAL A 177 6.84 -22.56 10.27
N PRO A 178 6.56 -23.88 10.08
CA PRO A 178 6.11 -24.43 8.78
C PRO A 178 4.81 -23.80 8.27
N PHE A 179 4.03 -23.20 9.16
CA PHE A 179 2.79 -22.49 8.81
C PHE A 179 3.03 -21.33 7.82
N PHE A 180 4.17 -20.63 7.93
CA PHE A 180 4.54 -19.51 7.08
C PHE A 180 5.19 -19.94 5.74
N ASN A 181 5.49 -21.21 5.54
CA ASN A 181 6.01 -21.71 4.27
C ASN A 181 4.98 -21.62 3.13
N ASN A 182 3.70 -21.37 3.45
CA ASN A 182 2.68 -21.10 2.46
C ASN A 182 2.61 -19.59 2.20
N ARG A 183 2.93 -19.17 0.96
CA ARG A 183 2.91 -17.78 0.50
C ARG A 183 1.60 -17.04 0.83
N ASP A 184 0.48 -17.73 0.65
CA ASP A 184 -0.85 -17.14 0.82
C ASP A 184 -1.13 -16.82 2.29
N ARG A 185 -0.75 -17.74 3.19
CA ARG A 185 -0.91 -17.56 4.64
C ARG A 185 0.02 -16.48 5.16
N PHE A 186 1.27 -16.45 4.69
CA PHE A 186 2.23 -15.41 5.06
C PHE A 186 1.72 -14.02 4.68
N ASN A 187 1.29 -13.84 3.43
CA ASN A 187 0.78 -12.56 2.95
C ASN A 187 -0.48 -12.12 3.70
N LEU A 188 -1.39 -13.06 4.01
CA LEU A 188 -2.63 -12.76 4.72
C LEU A 188 -2.35 -12.31 6.15
N ILE A 189 -1.51 -13.04 6.89
CA ILE A 189 -1.19 -12.70 8.29
C ILE A 189 -0.35 -11.42 8.35
N GLY A 190 0.65 -11.32 7.47
CA GLY A 190 1.47 -10.11 7.38
C GLY A 190 0.63 -8.87 7.10
N GLY A 191 -0.33 -8.98 6.20
CA GLY A 191 -1.25 -7.90 5.89
C GLY A 191 -2.19 -7.55 7.04
N ILE A 192 -2.78 -8.54 7.71
CA ILE A 192 -3.63 -8.30 8.89
C ILE A 192 -2.79 -7.64 10.00
N LEU A 193 -1.58 -8.14 10.24
CA LEU A 193 -0.68 -7.57 11.25
C LEU A 193 -0.32 -6.11 10.93
N ALA A 194 0.02 -5.82 9.67
CA ALA A 194 0.31 -4.45 9.24
C ALA A 194 -0.87 -3.51 9.47
N VAL A 195 -2.08 -3.97 9.20
CA VAL A 195 -3.32 -3.22 9.43
C VAL A 195 -3.55 -2.98 10.92
N VAL A 196 -3.46 -4.04 11.74
CA VAL A 196 -3.63 -3.94 13.20
C VAL A 196 -2.60 -2.98 13.80
N LEU A 197 -1.34 -3.04 13.35
CA LEU A 197 -0.30 -2.11 13.79
C LEU A 197 -0.59 -0.67 13.37
N ALA A 198 -1.01 -0.45 12.12
CA ALA A 198 -1.34 0.88 11.62
C ALA A 198 -2.53 1.50 12.36
N PHE A 199 -3.60 0.72 12.58
CA PHE A 199 -4.76 1.15 13.35
C PHE A 199 -4.44 1.35 14.83
N GLY A 200 -3.70 0.42 15.43
CA GLY A 200 -3.28 0.51 16.83
C GLY A 200 -2.45 1.77 17.08
N LEU A 201 -1.49 2.06 16.19
CA LEU A 201 -0.68 3.27 16.27
C LEU A 201 -1.53 4.53 16.04
N SER A 202 -2.42 4.53 15.04
CA SER A 202 -3.31 5.65 14.76
C SER A 202 -4.25 5.94 15.94
N PHE A 203 -4.85 4.88 16.50
CA PHE A 203 -5.73 5.01 17.66
C PHE A 203 -4.97 5.52 18.89
N TRP A 204 -3.77 5.00 19.13
CA TRP A 204 -2.92 5.44 20.24
C TRP A 204 -2.52 6.93 20.10
N LEU A 205 -2.11 7.37 18.92
CA LEU A 205 -1.79 8.78 18.65
C LEU A 205 -3.02 9.69 18.80
N ASN A 206 -4.18 9.27 18.32
CA ASN A 206 -5.43 10.04 18.46
C ASN A 206 -6.00 10.05 19.88
N SER A 207 -5.63 9.11 20.75
CA SER A 207 -6.06 9.10 22.15
C SER A 207 -5.25 10.03 23.05
N MET A 208 -4.16 10.61 22.53
CA MET A 208 -3.32 11.55 23.25
C MET A 208 -3.92 12.96 23.21
N ASN A 209 -4.03 13.61 24.35
CA ASN A 209 -4.34 15.03 24.44
C ASN A 209 -3.14 15.89 23.97
N THR A 210 -3.36 17.16 23.67
CA THR A 210 -2.28 18.08 23.26
C THR A 210 -1.12 18.14 24.25
N ALA A 211 -1.41 18.13 25.55
CA ALA A 211 -0.39 18.11 26.61
C ALA A 211 0.42 16.79 26.61
N ASP A 212 -0.22 15.66 26.38
CA ASP A 212 0.45 14.35 26.28
C ASP A 212 1.30 14.26 25.00
N MET A 213 0.83 14.86 23.92
CA MET A 213 1.58 14.96 22.65
C MET A 213 2.83 15.83 22.81
N GLU A 214 2.70 17.00 23.48
CA GLU A 214 3.85 17.84 23.79
C GLU A 214 4.84 17.14 24.73
N ALA A 215 4.36 16.47 25.78
CA ALA A 215 5.18 15.69 26.69
C ALA A 215 5.89 14.54 25.97
N MET A 216 5.20 13.86 25.04
CA MET A 216 5.78 12.83 24.18
C MET A 216 6.86 13.41 23.26
N LEU A 217 6.58 14.54 22.58
CA LEU A 217 7.56 15.21 21.74
C LEU A 217 8.80 15.65 22.55
N MET A 218 8.60 16.25 23.72
CA MET A 218 9.69 16.60 24.62
C MET A 218 10.48 15.37 25.11
N SER A 219 9.79 14.25 25.38
CA SER A 219 10.45 13.00 25.73
C SER A 219 11.23 12.41 24.56
N LEU A 220 10.72 12.48 23.33
CA LEU A 220 11.43 12.04 22.12
C LEU A 220 12.67 12.89 21.84
N LEU A 221 12.62 14.17 22.17
CA LEU A 221 13.73 15.11 22.03
C LEU A 221 14.74 15.01 23.18
N SER A 222 14.39 14.34 24.30
CA SER A 222 15.33 14.05 25.37
C SER A 222 16.25 12.89 24.98
N ARG A 223 17.55 13.05 25.18
CA ARG A 223 18.59 12.09 24.79
C ARG A 223 18.45 10.71 25.43
N ASP A 224 17.69 10.59 26.50
CA ASP A 224 17.60 9.41 27.34
C ASP A 224 16.17 8.84 27.42
N ASN A 225 15.47 8.78 26.29
CA ASN A 225 14.13 8.23 26.25
C ASN A 225 14.11 6.71 25.98
N ALA A 226 13.02 6.05 26.43
CA ALA A 226 12.84 4.60 26.27
C ALA A 226 12.84 4.15 24.80
N LEU A 227 12.34 5.02 23.90
CA LEU A 227 12.24 4.73 22.46
C LEU A 227 13.62 4.76 21.79
N MET A 228 14.47 5.71 22.20
CA MET A 228 15.85 5.78 21.73
C MET A 228 16.69 4.64 22.27
N ARG A 229 16.50 4.25 23.55
CA ARG A 229 17.16 3.05 24.12
C ARG A 229 16.74 1.78 23.37
N ALA A 230 15.45 1.59 23.10
CA ALA A 230 14.97 0.46 22.31
C ALA A 230 15.50 0.49 20.87
N GLY A 231 15.50 1.66 20.23
CA GLY A 231 16.03 1.85 18.89
C GLY A 231 17.53 1.57 18.77
N THR A 232 18.33 2.06 19.73
CA THR A 232 19.78 1.78 19.78
C THR A 232 20.09 0.34 20.20
N ALA A 233 19.25 -0.31 20.99
CA ALA A 233 19.37 -1.74 21.25
C ALA A 233 19.12 -2.58 20.00
N LEU A 234 18.15 -2.19 19.14
CA LEU A 234 17.85 -2.86 17.88
C LEU A 234 18.89 -2.52 16.79
N PHE A 235 19.35 -1.28 16.76
CA PHE A 235 20.30 -0.74 15.77
C PHE A 235 21.51 -0.10 16.46
N PRO A 236 22.43 -0.89 17.01
CA PRO A 236 23.54 -0.40 17.83
C PRO A 236 24.55 0.46 17.07
N PHE A 237 24.50 0.49 15.77
CA PHE A 237 25.36 1.29 14.93
C PHE A 237 24.95 2.78 14.84
N ILE A 238 23.72 3.14 15.23
CA ILE A 238 23.15 4.49 15.04
C ILE A 238 23.98 5.58 15.73
N PRO A 239 24.37 5.47 17.03
CA PRO A 239 25.15 6.51 17.67
C PRO A 239 26.49 6.74 16.97
N ALA A 240 27.17 5.66 16.55
CA ALA A 240 28.43 5.76 15.83
C ALA A 240 28.27 6.42 14.45
N ALA A 241 27.22 6.06 13.71
CA ALA A 241 26.92 6.67 12.42
C ALA A 241 26.61 8.18 12.56
N ALA A 242 25.81 8.54 13.56
CA ALA A 242 25.43 9.94 13.78
C ALA A 242 26.63 10.82 14.16
N SER A 243 27.50 10.38 15.08
CA SER A 243 28.71 11.10 15.45
C SER A 243 29.69 11.21 14.28
N ALA A 244 29.81 10.16 13.47
CA ALA A 244 30.67 10.21 12.27
C ALA A 244 30.16 11.25 11.25
N ILE A 245 28.84 11.38 11.05
CA ILE A 245 28.27 12.35 10.10
C ILE A 245 28.34 13.77 10.68
N PHE A 246 27.96 13.95 11.95
CA PHE A 246 27.80 15.27 12.54
C PHE A 246 29.13 15.89 12.96
N ASP A 247 29.95 15.13 13.73
CA ASP A 247 31.23 15.59 14.25
C ASP A 247 32.40 15.33 13.30
N GLY A 248 32.20 14.51 12.26
CA GLY A 248 33.27 14.08 11.34
C GLY A 248 34.27 13.11 11.99
N ASP A 249 33.85 12.36 13.03
CA ASP A 249 34.70 11.45 13.79
C ASP A 249 34.94 10.16 12.99
N MET A 250 36.16 10.02 12.46
CA MET A 250 36.56 8.85 11.66
C MET A 250 36.70 7.57 12.49
N LEU A 251 36.93 7.67 13.81
CA LEU A 251 36.93 6.50 14.69
C LEU A 251 35.53 5.91 14.81
N GLN A 252 34.51 6.76 14.97
CA GLN A 252 33.11 6.33 15.01
C GLN A 252 32.66 5.74 13.65
N LEU A 253 33.16 6.26 12.53
CA LEU A 253 32.93 5.67 11.21
C LEU A 253 33.51 4.25 11.12
N LEU A 254 34.69 4.00 11.66
CA LEU A 254 35.29 2.67 11.69
C LEU A 254 34.48 1.71 12.58
N ILE A 255 33.99 2.17 13.74
CA ILE A 255 33.11 1.38 14.62
C ILE A 255 31.82 1.01 13.89
N TYR A 256 31.19 1.98 13.21
CA TYR A 256 30.00 1.78 12.39
C TYR A 256 30.22 0.70 11.32
N LEU A 257 31.32 0.81 10.55
CA LEU A 257 31.68 -0.14 9.51
C LEU A 257 31.97 -1.53 10.11
N GLY A 258 32.63 -1.60 11.26
CA GLY A 258 32.90 -2.83 11.99
C GLY A 258 31.60 -3.57 12.37
N ILE A 259 30.63 -2.86 12.96
CA ILE A 259 29.32 -3.41 13.32
C ILE A 259 28.59 -3.92 12.07
N THR A 260 28.60 -3.14 10.99
CA THR A 260 27.94 -3.50 9.73
C THR A 260 28.58 -4.72 9.07
N LEU A 261 29.91 -4.83 9.08
CA LEU A 261 30.64 -5.97 8.56
C LEU A 261 30.40 -7.24 9.38
N ILE A 262 30.37 -7.14 10.71
CA ILE A 262 30.05 -8.27 11.60
C ILE A 262 28.63 -8.77 11.31
N ALA A 263 27.67 -7.86 11.16
CA ALA A 263 26.30 -8.22 10.81
C ALA A 263 26.21 -8.93 9.46
N LEU A 264 26.93 -8.44 8.44
CA LEU A 264 26.99 -9.07 7.12
C LEU A 264 27.65 -10.45 7.17
N ALA A 265 28.72 -10.62 7.93
CA ALA A 265 29.38 -11.91 8.13
C ALA A 265 28.44 -12.92 8.80
N LEU A 266 27.71 -12.49 9.83
CA LEU A 266 26.68 -13.29 10.50
C LEU A 266 25.58 -13.71 9.53
N PHE A 267 25.11 -12.80 8.71
CA PHE A 267 24.11 -13.08 7.66
C PHE A 267 24.59 -14.18 6.69
N LEU A 268 25.81 -14.07 6.16
CA LEU A 268 26.38 -15.05 5.23
C LEU A 268 26.56 -16.43 5.88
N LEU A 269 26.90 -16.43 7.16
CA LEU A 269 27.05 -17.66 7.95
C LEU A 269 25.69 -18.33 8.19
N CYS A 270 24.70 -17.57 8.61
CA CYS A 270 23.32 -18.05 8.79
C CYS A 270 22.68 -18.51 7.48
N ALA A 271 22.95 -17.82 6.39
CA ALA A 271 22.46 -18.19 5.06
C ALA A 271 22.91 -19.60 4.65
N ARG A 272 24.13 -20.00 5.02
CA ARG A 272 24.67 -21.34 4.75
C ARG A 272 23.86 -22.45 5.42
N PHE A 273 23.40 -22.22 6.67
CA PHE A 273 22.79 -23.28 7.50
C PHE A 273 21.25 -23.25 7.50
N LEU A 274 20.64 -22.07 7.30
CA LEU A 274 19.22 -21.87 7.49
C LEU A 274 18.43 -21.86 6.17
N TYR A 275 19.00 -21.32 5.10
CA TYR A 275 18.23 -21.00 3.88
C TYR A 275 17.70 -22.23 3.14
N PHE A 276 18.54 -23.24 2.86
CA PHE A 276 18.13 -24.39 2.04
C PHE A 276 17.00 -25.20 2.66
N LYS A 277 17.04 -25.41 3.97
CA LYS A 277 16.00 -26.19 4.67
C LYS A 277 14.64 -25.48 4.66
N GLY A 278 14.64 -24.14 4.66
CA GLY A 278 13.41 -23.37 4.52
C GLY A 278 12.88 -23.31 3.07
N ALA A 279 13.77 -23.26 2.08
CA ALA A 279 13.41 -23.17 0.67
C ALA A 279 12.80 -24.48 0.11
N ILE A 280 13.32 -25.65 0.50
CA ILE A 280 12.81 -26.96 0.07
C ILE A 280 11.44 -27.26 0.69
N GLY A 281 11.21 -26.91 1.95
CA GLY A 281 9.92 -27.14 2.63
C GLY A 281 8.74 -26.37 2.03
N GLY A 282 8.99 -25.28 1.32
CA GLY A 282 7.95 -24.49 0.65
C GLY A 282 7.42 -25.13 -0.64
N SER A 283 8.24 -25.86 -1.38
CA SER A 283 7.86 -26.54 -2.63
C SER A 283 7.01 -27.79 -2.40
N GLU A 284 7.24 -28.53 -1.30
CA GLU A 284 6.51 -29.75 -0.99
C GLU A 284 5.08 -29.49 -0.47
N THR A 285 4.84 -28.37 0.20
CA THR A 285 3.50 -28.02 0.71
C THR A 285 2.54 -27.53 -0.39
N ALA A 286 3.03 -27.16 -1.55
CA ALA A 286 2.20 -26.80 -2.71
C ALA A 286 1.49 -28.02 -3.35
N ALA A 287 2.01 -29.22 -3.12
CA ALA A 287 1.47 -30.50 -3.62
C ALA A 287 0.47 -31.17 -2.66
N GLY A 288 0.08 -30.50 -1.56
CA GLY A 288 -0.85 -31.04 -0.55
C GLY A 288 -2.20 -31.42 -1.15
N ASN A 289 -2.47 -32.71 -1.14
CA ASN A 289 -3.68 -33.46 -1.44
C ASN A 289 -4.97 -32.64 -1.36
N ARG A 290 -5.37 -32.02 -2.46
CA ARG A 290 -6.77 -31.64 -2.68
C ARG A 290 -7.54 -32.89 -3.05
N LYS A 291 -7.93 -33.69 -2.05
CA LYS A 291 -9.04 -34.61 -2.22
C LYS A 291 -10.24 -33.75 -2.61
N ALA A 292 -10.57 -33.75 -3.90
CA ALA A 292 -11.79 -33.15 -4.39
C ALA A 292 -12.92 -33.85 -3.66
N ASP A 293 -13.60 -33.11 -2.77
CA ASP A 293 -14.72 -33.64 -2.03
C ASP A 293 -15.85 -33.87 -3.04
N ALA A 294 -16.11 -35.12 -3.41
CA ALA A 294 -17.13 -35.52 -4.38
C ALA A 294 -18.53 -34.98 -4.02
N ARG A 295 -18.76 -34.61 -2.74
CA ARG A 295 -19.96 -33.91 -2.27
C ARG A 295 -20.09 -32.47 -2.82
N GLN A 296 -18.99 -31.79 -3.18
CA GLN A 296 -19.04 -30.45 -3.78
C GLN A 296 -19.44 -30.47 -5.26
N MET A 297 -19.45 -31.62 -5.91
CA MET A 297 -19.90 -31.78 -7.31
C MET A 297 -21.43 -31.88 -7.46
N ARG A 298 -22.19 -31.99 -6.39
CA ARG A 298 -23.66 -31.83 -6.46
C ARG A 298 -23.96 -30.33 -6.63
N GLY A 299 -23.92 -29.88 -7.88
CA GLY A 299 -24.18 -28.53 -8.29
C GLY A 299 -25.58 -28.07 -7.83
N GLN A 300 -25.62 -27.17 -6.85
CA GLN A 300 -26.78 -26.31 -6.68
C GLN A 300 -27.00 -25.56 -7.99
N ARG A 301 -28.19 -25.66 -8.58
CA ARG A 301 -28.58 -24.95 -9.80
C ARG A 301 -28.69 -23.45 -9.47
N HIS A 302 -27.57 -22.72 -9.53
CA HIS A 302 -27.55 -21.26 -9.45
C HIS A 302 -27.90 -20.69 -10.83
N GLY A 303 -28.59 -19.56 -10.87
CA GLY A 303 -28.76 -18.82 -12.11
C GLY A 303 -27.40 -18.43 -12.68
N LEU A 304 -27.27 -18.31 -14.01
CA LEU A 304 -25.99 -18.04 -14.68
C LEU A 304 -25.26 -16.81 -14.13
N PHE A 305 -25.98 -15.72 -13.88
CA PHE A 305 -25.39 -14.51 -13.29
C PHE A 305 -24.85 -14.75 -11.88
N SER A 306 -25.63 -15.40 -11.02
CA SER A 306 -25.21 -15.66 -9.62
C SER A 306 -24.03 -16.65 -9.55
N ALA A 307 -23.94 -17.61 -10.48
CA ALA A 307 -22.80 -18.53 -10.55
C ALA A 307 -21.49 -17.78 -10.91
N PHE A 308 -21.54 -16.86 -11.88
CA PHE A 308 -20.38 -16.03 -12.23
C PHE A 308 -20.05 -15.01 -11.15
N LEU A 309 -21.04 -14.38 -10.52
CA LEU A 309 -20.83 -13.48 -9.39
C LEU A 309 -20.12 -14.22 -8.23
N LEU A 310 -20.58 -15.43 -7.90
CA LEU A 310 -19.96 -16.26 -6.87
C LEU A 310 -18.53 -16.69 -7.24
N LYS A 311 -18.27 -16.96 -8.53
CA LYS A 311 -16.90 -17.21 -9.04
C LYS A 311 -16.00 -16.01 -8.77
N GLU A 312 -16.43 -14.79 -9.13
CA GLU A 312 -15.66 -13.56 -8.90
C GLU A 312 -15.41 -13.30 -7.42
N LEU A 313 -16.43 -13.44 -6.57
CA LEU A 313 -16.29 -13.34 -5.12
C LEU A 313 -15.30 -14.37 -4.58
N ARG A 314 -15.42 -15.64 -4.98
CA ARG A 314 -14.47 -16.68 -4.56
C ARG A 314 -13.04 -16.39 -5.00
N MET A 315 -12.85 -15.84 -6.19
CA MET A 315 -11.53 -15.44 -6.68
C MET A 315 -10.94 -14.34 -5.80
N LEU A 316 -11.72 -13.31 -5.42
CA LEU A 316 -11.26 -12.23 -4.56
C LEU A 316 -10.92 -12.71 -3.13
N PHE A 317 -11.76 -13.55 -2.54
CA PHE A 317 -11.56 -14.01 -1.15
C PHE A 317 -10.56 -15.16 -1.01
N ARG A 318 -10.39 -16.01 -2.03
CA ARG A 318 -9.45 -17.13 -2.00
C ARG A 318 -8.03 -16.77 -2.42
N THR A 319 -7.86 -15.69 -3.18
CA THR A 319 -6.53 -15.20 -3.57
C THR A 319 -6.09 -14.10 -2.59
N PRO A 320 -5.16 -14.37 -1.67
CA PRO A 320 -4.80 -13.43 -0.61
C PRO A 320 -4.38 -12.06 -1.12
N VAL A 321 -3.67 -12.03 -2.26
CA VAL A 321 -3.23 -10.78 -2.90
C VAL A 321 -4.42 -9.93 -3.34
N TYR A 322 -5.46 -10.52 -3.90
CA TYR A 322 -6.68 -9.81 -4.30
C TYR A 322 -7.51 -9.40 -3.09
N PHE A 323 -7.62 -10.29 -2.08
CA PHE A 323 -8.29 -9.96 -0.83
C PHE A 323 -7.67 -8.73 -0.17
N MET A 324 -6.33 -8.71 0.01
CA MET A 324 -5.61 -7.64 0.65
C MET A 324 -5.71 -6.30 -0.09
N ASN A 325 -5.60 -6.32 -1.43
CA ASN A 325 -5.52 -5.09 -2.20
C ASN A 325 -6.89 -4.54 -2.64
N CYS A 326 -7.91 -5.37 -2.73
CA CYS A 326 -9.23 -4.97 -3.21
C CYS A 326 -10.26 -4.97 -2.08
N VAL A 327 -10.42 -6.10 -1.37
CA VAL A 327 -11.49 -6.25 -0.38
C VAL A 327 -11.13 -5.56 0.93
N LEU A 328 -9.93 -5.82 1.45
CA LEU A 328 -9.48 -5.24 2.71
C LEU A 328 -9.35 -3.71 2.59
N THR A 329 -8.81 -3.20 1.49
CA THR A 329 -8.77 -1.76 1.23
C THR A 329 -10.18 -1.14 1.21
N ALA A 330 -11.16 -1.80 0.57
CA ALA A 330 -12.55 -1.36 0.57
C ALA A 330 -13.16 -1.35 1.98
N LEU A 331 -12.81 -2.31 2.83
CA LEU A 331 -13.30 -2.41 4.20
C LEU A 331 -12.66 -1.39 5.14
N LEU A 332 -11.37 -1.12 4.96
CA LEU A 332 -10.60 -0.24 5.85
C LEU A 332 -10.91 1.24 5.64
N MET A 333 -11.16 1.67 4.40
CA MET A 333 -11.43 3.07 4.09
C MET A 333 -12.63 3.63 4.85
N PRO A 334 -13.82 2.98 4.87
CA PRO A 334 -14.94 3.48 5.66
C PRO A 334 -14.64 3.51 7.17
N VAL A 335 -13.88 2.55 7.68
CA VAL A 335 -13.48 2.53 9.11
C VAL A 335 -12.60 3.73 9.43
N LEU A 336 -11.61 4.05 8.59
CA LEU A 336 -10.77 5.24 8.75
C LEU A 336 -11.58 6.54 8.69
N LEU A 337 -12.49 6.66 7.73
CA LEU A 337 -13.36 7.84 7.61
C LEU A 337 -14.25 8.02 8.85
N VAL A 338 -14.82 6.93 9.37
CA VAL A 338 -15.62 6.99 10.61
C VAL A 338 -14.76 7.44 11.79
N ILE A 339 -13.55 6.92 11.96
CA ILE A 339 -12.63 7.33 13.03
C ILE A 339 -12.34 8.84 12.92
N ILE A 340 -12.01 9.34 11.73
CA ILE A 340 -11.72 10.76 11.50
C ILE A 340 -12.95 11.63 11.84
N ILE A 341 -14.13 11.23 11.38
CA ILE A 341 -15.37 11.96 11.64
C ILE A 341 -15.68 11.98 13.14
N VAL A 342 -15.64 10.82 13.81
CA VAL A 342 -15.92 10.72 15.25
C VAL A 342 -14.91 11.52 16.06
N SER A 343 -13.60 11.48 15.72
CA SER A 343 -12.57 12.29 16.38
C SER A 343 -12.83 13.79 16.19
N ALA A 344 -13.13 14.24 14.98
CA ALA A 344 -13.45 15.65 14.71
C ALA A 344 -14.67 16.14 15.49
N PHE A 345 -15.72 15.32 15.59
CA PHE A 345 -16.92 15.67 16.37
C PHE A 345 -16.66 15.63 17.88
N SER A 346 -15.80 14.76 18.39
CA SER A 346 -15.45 14.73 19.80
C SER A 346 -14.67 15.98 20.24
N GLU A 347 -13.78 16.49 19.40
CA GLU A 347 -13.05 17.73 19.66
C GLU A 347 -13.98 18.97 19.57
N LEU A 348 -14.85 19.03 18.57
CA LEU A 348 -15.85 20.10 18.44
C LEU A 348 -16.87 20.06 19.59
N GLY A 349 -17.29 18.88 20.05
CA GLY A 349 -18.25 18.72 21.14
C GLY A 349 -17.73 19.15 22.50
N THR A 350 -16.42 19.11 22.74
CA THR A 350 -15.80 19.65 23.98
C THR A 350 -15.73 21.17 24.01
N GLN A 351 -15.74 21.84 22.84
CA GLN A 351 -15.70 23.30 22.72
C GLN A 351 -17.09 23.92 22.50
N ILE A 352 -18.01 23.18 21.92
CA ILE A 352 -19.36 23.63 21.58
C ILE A 352 -20.34 22.58 22.17
N ALA A 353 -20.94 22.87 23.31
CA ALA A 353 -22.08 22.11 23.85
C ALA A 353 -23.32 22.31 22.97
N LEU A 354 -23.23 21.85 21.70
CA LEU A 354 -24.34 21.78 20.80
C LEU A 354 -24.85 20.33 20.72
N PRO A 355 -26.07 20.06 21.16
CA PRO A 355 -26.86 19.10 20.45
C PRO A 355 -27.00 19.71 19.04
N ILE A 356 -26.26 19.17 18.07
CA ILE A 356 -26.52 19.47 16.65
C ILE A 356 -27.92 18.90 16.39
N THR A 357 -28.93 19.70 16.68
CA THR A 357 -30.28 19.44 16.21
C THR A 357 -30.22 19.64 14.71
N LEU A 358 -29.91 18.55 13.98
CA LEU A 358 -29.83 18.49 12.53
C LEU A 358 -31.03 19.14 11.84
N GLY A 359 -32.14 19.36 12.58
CA GLY A 359 -33.31 20.08 12.12
C GLY A 359 -33.13 21.57 11.75
N TYR A 360 -32.02 22.19 12.18
CA TYR A 360 -31.71 23.58 11.83
C TYR A 360 -30.81 23.73 10.60
N ILE A 361 -30.28 22.63 10.03
CA ILE A 361 -29.45 22.71 8.83
C ILE A 361 -30.34 22.80 7.60
N PRO A 362 -30.32 23.96 6.87
CA PRO A 362 -31.12 24.12 5.68
C PRO A 362 -30.68 23.12 4.59
N ASN A 363 -31.67 22.55 3.89
CA ASN A 363 -31.41 21.60 2.78
C ASN A 363 -30.63 20.33 3.16
N LEU A 364 -30.81 19.82 4.36
CA LEU A 364 -30.14 18.63 4.87
C LEU A 364 -30.22 17.43 3.90
N TRP A 365 -31.35 17.25 3.20
CA TRP A 365 -31.52 16.22 2.18
C TRP A 365 -30.51 16.35 1.03
N ALA A 366 -30.24 17.57 0.57
CA ALA A 366 -29.32 17.81 -0.54
C ALA A 366 -27.86 17.58 -0.10
N ILE A 367 -27.52 18.01 1.12
CA ILE A 367 -26.21 17.73 1.73
C ILE A 367 -25.99 16.22 1.81
N THR A 368 -26.97 15.48 2.34
CA THR A 368 -26.87 14.02 2.48
C THR A 368 -26.70 13.32 1.14
N LEU A 369 -27.44 13.76 0.09
CA LEU A 369 -27.29 13.20 -1.26
C LEU A 369 -25.91 13.50 -1.87
N LEU A 370 -25.40 14.73 -1.71
CA LEU A 370 -24.09 15.09 -2.22
C LEU A 370 -22.96 14.30 -1.51
N ILE A 371 -23.05 14.14 -0.20
CA ILE A 371 -22.14 13.30 0.58
C ILE A 371 -22.27 11.84 0.14
N ALA A 372 -23.48 11.35 -0.10
CA ALA A 372 -23.72 9.99 -0.59
C ALA A 372 -23.09 9.76 -1.98
N PHE A 373 -23.25 10.73 -2.90
CA PHE A 373 -22.61 10.67 -4.21
C PHE A 373 -21.10 10.69 -4.11
N ALA A 374 -20.52 11.55 -3.26
CA ALA A 374 -19.09 11.63 -3.02
C ALA A 374 -18.55 10.31 -2.43
N ALA A 375 -19.17 9.81 -1.37
CA ALA A 375 -18.77 8.57 -0.70
C ALA A 375 -18.90 7.36 -1.63
N GLY A 376 -20.03 7.21 -2.32
CA GLY A 376 -20.27 6.12 -3.26
C GLY A 376 -19.33 6.16 -4.46
N GLY A 377 -19.07 7.34 -5.03
CA GLY A 377 -18.12 7.54 -6.11
C GLY A 377 -16.69 7.22 -5.71
N PHE A 378 -16.29 7.65 -4.52
CA PHE A 378 -14.97 7.36 -3.96
C PHE A 378 -14.78 5.86 -3.69
N MET A 379 -15.70 5.27 -2.96
CA MET A 379 -15.62 3.85 -2.56
C MET A 379 -15.73 2.89 -3.75
N GLY A 380 -16.51 3.26 -4.77
CA GLY A 380 -16.71 2.42 -5.95
C GLY A 380 -15.48 2.27 -6.85
N GLY A 381 -14.56 3.25 -6.86
CA GLY A 381 -13.39 3.21 -7.73
C GLY A 381 -12.07 2.96 -7.01
N ILE A 382 -11.95 3.31 -5.70
CA ILE A 382 -10.68 3.17 -4.97
C ILE A 382 -10.30 1.70 -4.73
N ASN A 383 -11.26 0.79 -4.62
CA ASN A 383 -11.02 -0.64 -4.36
C ASN A 383 -10.46 -1.43 -5.56
N MET A 384 -10.45 -0.86 -6.74
CA MET A 384 -9.94 -1.43 -7.99
C MET A 384 -10.58 -2.78 -8.40
N ILE A 385 -11.68 -3.21 -7.77
CA ILE A 385 -12.29 -4.52 -8.02
C ILE A 385 -12.77 -4.63 -9.46
N SER A 386 -13.53 -3.65 -9.93
CA SER A 386 -14.10 -3.64 -11.29
C SER A 386 -13.07 -3.25 -12.34
N SER A 387 -12.17 -2.31 -12.05
CA SER A 387 -11.15 -1.82 -12.98
C SER A 387 -9.99 -2.78 -13.24
N THR A 388 -9.96 -3.91 -12.55
CA THR A 388 -8.98 -5.00 -12.77
C THR A 388 -9.62 -6.36 -13.00
N SER A 389 -10.93 -6.40 -13.19
CA SER A 389 -11.73 -7.63 -13.18
C SER A 389 -11.43 -8.59 -14.34
N VAL A 390 -11.15 -8.07 -15.52
CA VAL A 390 -10.71 -8.84 -16.69
C VAL A 390 -9.20 -9.12 -16.59
N SER A 391 -8.43 -8.12 -16.20
CA SER A 391 -6.98 -8.24 -16.00
C SER A 391 -6.60 -9.34 -15.01
N ARG A 392 -7.41 -9.60 -13.97
CA ARG A 392 -7.19 -10.68 -13.01
C ARG A 392 -7.33 -12.09 -13.59
N GLU A 393 -8.07 -12.26 -14.68
CA GLU A 393 -8.13 -13.57 -15.38
C GLU A 393 -6.78 -13.93 -16.02
N GLY A 394 -5.98 -12.92 -16.38
CA GLY A 394 -4.67 -13.12 -17.00
C GLY A 394 -4.75 -13.92 -18.28
N THR A 395 -3.83 -14.86 -18.45
CA THR A 395 -3.81 -15.77 -19.61
C THR A 395 -5.05 -16.65 -19.72
N ASN A 396 -5.82 -16.83 -18.64
CA ASN A 396 -7.05 -17.62 -18.65
C ASN A 396 -8.26 -16.85 -19.20
N ALA A 397 -8.11 -15.57 -19.56
CA ALA A 397 -9.21 -14.76 -20.09
C ALA A 397 -9.84 -15.38 -21.36
N PHE A 398 -9.09 -16.16 -22.12
CA PHE A 398 -9.60 -16.87 -23.30
C PHE A 398 -10.75 -17.84 -22.97
N PHE A 399 -10.82 -18.39 -21.76
CA PHE A 399 -11.94 -19.25 -21.35
C PHE A 399 -13.29 -18.53 -21.39
N MET A 400 -13.32 -17.20 -21.26
CA MET A 400 -14.56 -16.42 -21.39
C MET A 400 -15.23 -16.63 -22.76
N LYS A 401 -14.46 -17.01 -23.79
CA LYS A 401 -14.92 -17.27 -25.14
C LYS A 401 -15.50 -18.68 -25.31
N TYR A 402 -14.96 -19.66 -24.60
CA TYR A 402 -15.34 -21.08 -24.73
C TYR A 402 -16.48 -21.49 -23.81
N VAL A 403 -16.72 -20.77 -22.73
CA VAL A 403 -17.83 -21.07 -21.83
C VAL A 403 -19.17 -20.73 -22.51
N PRO A 404 -20.15 -21.65 -22.56
CA PRO A 404 -21.43 -21.44 -23.26
C PRO A 404 -22.38 -20.52 -22.46
N VAL A 405 -21.89 -19.33 -22.11
CA VAL A 405 -22.64 -18.29 -21.38
C VAL A 405 -22.38 -16.95 -22.09
N PRO A 406 -23.41 -16.13 -22.31
CA PRO A 406 -23.24 -14.82 -22.91
C PRO A 406 -22.19 -14.00 -22.19
N VAL A 407 -21.22 -13.47 -22.95
CA VAL A 407 -20.12 -12.67 -22.38
C VAL A 407 -20.65 -11.45 -21.63
N GLN A 408 -21.79 -10.91 -22.06
CA GLN A 408 -22.47 -9.84 -21.35
C GLN A 408 -22.78 -10.22 -19.89
N THR A 409 -23.31 -11.43 -19.66
CA THR A 409 -23.61 -11.93 -18.31
C THR A 409 -22.34 -12.05 -17.46
N GLN A 410 -21.25 -12.54 -18.08
CA GLN A 410 -19.94 -12.65 -17.40
C GLN A 410 -19.39 -11.28 -17.01
N VAL A 411 -19.44 -10.30 -17.92
CA VAL A 411 -18.97 -8.92 -17.67
C VAL A 411 -19.81 -8.22 -16.61
N MET A 412 -21.15 -8.38 -16.69
CA MET A 412 -22.05 -7.79 -15.69
C MET A 412 -21.88 -8.43 -14.32
N ALA A 413 -21.53 -9.71 -14.23
CA ALA A 413 -21.18 -10.35 -12.95
C ALA A 413 -19.89 -9.77 -12.35
N LYS A 414 -18.89 -9.41 -13.18
CA LYS A 414 -17.67 -8.73 -12.75
C LYS A 414 -17.97 -7.33 -12.18
N ALA A 415 -18.81 -6.54 -12.87
CA ALA A 415 -19.30 -5.26 -12.35
C ALA A 415 -20.10 -5.45 -11.06
N GLY A 416 -21.00 -6.44 -11.03
CA GLY A 416 -21.83 -6.77 -9.86
C GLY A 416 -21.01 -7.12 -8.62
N CYS A 417 -19.89 -7.80 -8.80
CA CYS A 417 -18.97 -8.11 -7.70
C CYS A 417 -18.38 -6.83 -7.06
N GLY A 418 -17.91 -5.88 -7.88
CA GLY A 418 -17.42 -4.60 -7.41
C GLY A 418 -18.53 -3.76 -6.75
N ILE A 419 -19.71 -3.71 -7.36
CA ILE A 419 -20.87 -2.98 -6.81
C ILE A 419 -21.26 -3.54 -5.44
N LEU A 420 -21.34 -4.87 -5.30
CA LEU A 420 -21.74 -5.52 -4.05
C LEU A 420 -20.75 -5.21 -2.92
N ILE A 421 -19.45 -5.37 -3.15
CA ILE A 421 -18.43 -5.13 -2.12
C ILE A 421 -18.37 -3.63 -1.78
N SER A 422 -18.39 -2.74 -2.78
CA SER A 422 -18.40 -1.31 -2.54
C SER A 422 -19.62 -0.87 -1.74
N ALA A 423 -20.81 -1.37 -2.09
CA ALA A 423 -22.07 -1.05 -1.39
C ALA A 423 -22.03 -1.52 0.06
N VAL A 424 -21.68 -2.78 0.30
CA VAL A 424 -21.59 -3.32 1.68
C VAL A 424 -20.60 -2.51 2.51
N CYS A 425 -19.40 -2.21 1.99
CA CYS A 425 -18.41 -1.45 2.72
C CYS A 425 -18.85 -0.01 2.99
N THR A 426 -19.50 0.64 2.01
CA THR A 426 -19.99 2.03 2.16
C THR A 426 -21.13 2.11 3.19
N TRP A 427 -22.06 1.14 3.17
CA TRP A 427 -23.21 1.16 4.08
C TRP A 427 -22.87 0.72 5.49
N LEU A 428 -21.85 -0.11 5.68
CA LEU A 428 -21.35 -0.46 7.01
C LEU A 428 -20.92 0.77 7.83
N MET A 429 -20.50 1.85 7.17
CA MET A 429 -20.12 3.09 7.88
C MET A 429 -21.34 3.84 8.45
N LEU A 430 -22.56 3.60 7.96
CA LEU A 430 -23.77 4.23 8.50
C LEU A 430 -24.05 3.81 9.93
N ILE A 431 -23.73 2.56 10.29
CA ILE A 431 -24.00 2.02 11.64
C ILE A 431 -23.33 2.88 12.73
N PRO A 432 -21.99 3.04 12.74
CA PRO A 432 -21.36 3.86 13.77
C PRO A 432 -21.71 5.36 13.65
N LEU A 433 -21.91 5.89 12.45
CA LEU A 433 -22.35 7.28 12.26
C LEU A 433 -23.74 7.52 12.85
N HIS A 434 -24.68 6.58 12.64
CA HIS A 434 -26.01 6.70 13.20
C HIS A 434 -26.00 6.64 14.74
N VAL A 435 -25.18 5.76 15.32
CA VAL A 435 -25.02 5.66 16.79
C VAL A 435 -24.42 6.94 17.38
N VAL A 436 -23.46 7.56 16.72
CA VAL A 436 -22.76 8.77 17.23
C VAL A 436 -23.59 10.05 17.03
N LEU A 437 -24.21 10.20 15.84
CA LEU A 437 -24.85 11.46 15.45
C LEU A 437 -26.38 11.45 15.68
N ALA A 438 -26.99 10.31 15.95
CA ALA A 438 -28.42 10.12 16.28
C ALA A 438 -29.39 10.89 15.34
N TYR A 439 -29.13 10.86 14.03
CA TYR A 439 -29.93 11.53 13.01
C TYR A 439 -31.13 10.67 12.55
N PRO A 440 -32.14 11.27 11.88
CA PRO A 440 -33.33 10.53 11.42
C PRO A 440 -33.00 9.44 10.38
N LEU A 441 -33.60 8.26 10.49
CA LEU A 441 -33.39 7.09 9.62
C LEU A 441 -33.66 7.33 8.13
N TRP A 442 -34.52 8.31 7.77
CA TRP A 442 -34.77 8.64 6.37
C TRP A 442 -33.52 9.15 5.64
N LEU A 443 -32.56 9.74 6.36
CA LEU A 443 -31.27 10.16 5.82
C LEU A 443 -30.42 8.97 5.42
N ASP A 444 -30.46 7.86 6.19
CA ASP A 444 -29.77 6.62 5.81
C ASP A 444 -30.34 6.06 4.51
N ALA A 445 -31.67 6.04 4.36
CA ALA A 445 -32.32 5.59 3.12
C ALA A 445 -31.89 6.46 1.93
N LEU A 446 -31.84 7.78 2.11
CA LEU A 446 -31.39 8.71 1.10
C LEU A 446 -29.91 8.52 0.73
N PHE A 447 -29.04 8.30 1.73
CA PHE A 447 -27.64 7.99 1.56
C PHE A 447 -27.41 6.67 0.80
N ILE A 448 -28.16 5.63 1.15
CA ILE A 448 -28.10 4.32 0.49
C ILE A 448 -28.45 4.46 -1.00
N LEU A 449 -29.53 5.15 -1.34
CA LEU A 449 -29.97 5.35 -2.72
C LEU A 449 -28.99 6.19 -3.53
N GLY A 450 -28.51 7.30 -2.96
CA GLY A 450 -27.54 8.19 -3.61
C GLY A 450 -26.19 7.49 -3.83
N SER A 451 -25.64 6.86 -2.79
CA SER A 451 -24.35 6.17 -2.90
C SER A 451 -24.39 5.00 -3.87
N LEU A 452 -25.51 4.24 -3.92
CA LEU A 452 -25.67 3.12 -4.85
C LEU A 452 -25.55 3.59 -6.32
N LEU A 453 -26.13 4.72 -6.69
CA LEU A 453 -26.05 5.26 -8.04
C LEU A 453 -24.60 5.58 -8.43
N SER A 454 -23.86 6.25 -7.54
CA SER A 454 -22.43 6.54 -7.74
C SER A 454 -21.57 5.28 -7.80
N ILE A 455 -21.82 4.30 -6.94
CA ILE A 455 -21.14 3.01 -6.94
C ILE A 455 -21.36 2.30 -8.26
N ILE A 456 -22.57 2.25 -8.78
CA ILE A 456 -22.87 1.62 -10.09
C ILE A 456 -22.09 2.34 -11.20
N MET A 457 -22.13 3.66 -11.23
CA MET A 457 -21.44 4.47 -12.23
C MET A 457 -19.93 4.20 -12.26
N THR A 458 -19.26 4.26 -11.11
CA THR A 458 -17.82 4.09 -11.02
C THR A 458 -17.37 2.65 -11.31
N ASN A 459 -18.15 1.65 -10.89
CA ASN A 459 -17.85 0.25 -11.22
C ASN A 459 -18.06 -0.07 -12.71
N LEU A 460 -19.08 0.50 -13.36
CA LEU A 460 -19.26 0.37 -14.81
C LEU A 460 -18.09 1.04 -15.57
N PHE A 461 -17.63 2.20 -15.12
CA PHE A 461 -16.47 2.86 -15.68
C PHE A 461 -15.20 2.00 -15.50
N GLY A 462 -15.00 1.43 -14.31
CA GLY A 462 -13.87 0.54 -14.03
C GLY A 462 -13.86 -0.66 -14.97
N VAL A 463 -14.98 -1.38 -15.11
CA VAL A 463 -15.09 -2.51 -16.03
C VAL A 463 -14.87 -2.07 -17.48
N LEU A 464 -15.39 -0.92 -17.89
CA LEU A 464 -15.24 -0.40 -19.25
C LEU A 464 -13.76 -0.20 -19.62
N ILE A 465 -12.99 0.42 -18.73
CA ILE A 465 -11.56 0.63 -18.96
C ILE A 465 -10.82 -0.70 -19.08
N ASP A 466 -11.14 -1.63 -18.20
CA ASP A 466 -10.47 -2.93 -18.18
C ASP A 466 -10.85 -3.80 -19.39
N LEU A 467 -12.05 -3.63 -19.94
CA LEU A 467 -12.45 -4.24 -21.21
C LEU A 467 -11.72 -3.64 -22.42
N ILE A 468 -11.41 -2.34 -22.40
CA ILE A 468 -10.73 -1.65 -23.50
C ILE A 468 -9.23 -1.97 -23.52
N ARG A 469 -8.59 -2.06 -22.34
CA ARG A 469 -7.14 -2.24 -22.19
C ARG A 469 -6.82 -3.25 -21.08
N PRO A 470 -7.19 -4.53 -21.22
CA PRO A 470 -6.91 -5.52 -20.19
C PRO A 470 -5.41 -5.82 -20.11
N LYS A 471 -4.87 -5.92 -18.89
CA LYS A 471 -3.51 -6.39 -18.65
C LYS A 471 -3.54 -7.91 -18.43
N LEU A 472 -3.40 -8.68 -19.51
CA LEU A 472 -3.54 -10.14 -19.48
C LEU A 472 -2.23 -10.88 -19.21
N ILE A 473 -1.07 -10.24 -19.44
CA ILE A 473 0.25 -10.83 -19.21
C ILE A 473 0.85 -10.25 -17.95
N TRP A 474 1.02 -11.07 -16.93
CA TRP A 474 1.67 -10.71 -15.67
C TRP A 474 2.29 -11.95 -15.00
N GLU A 475 3.40 -11.77 -14.33
CA GLU A 475 4.11 -12.85 -13.64
C GLU A 475 3.61 -13.07 -12.21
N GLN A 476 3.20 -11.99 -11.55
CA GLN A 476 2.70 -12.00 -10.17
C GLN A 476 1.27 -11.47 -10.13
N GLU A 477 0.42 -12.08 -9.33
CA GLU A 477 -0.97 -11.66 -9.13
C GLU A 477 -1.11 -10.21 -8.64
N ALA A 478 -0.14 -9.74 -7.84
CA ALA A 478 -0.07 -8.35 -7.40
C ALA A 478 0.02 -7.36 -8.58
N SER A 479 0.68 -7.74 -9.66
CA SER A 479 0.85 -6.89 -10.85
C SER A 479 -0.45 -6.70 -11.63
N ALA A 480 -1.41 -7.63 -11.51
CA ALA A 480 -2.73 -7.50 -12.11
C ALA A 480 -3.55 -6.38 -11.47
N VAL A 481 -3.27 -6.02 -10.21
CA VAL A 481 -4.01 -5.00 -9.44
C VAL A 481 -3.15 -3.76 -9.19
N LYS A 482 -2.05 -3.87 -8.41
CA LYS A 482 -1.24 -2.71 -7.98
C LYS A 482 -0.51 -2.01 -9.12
N GLN A 483 -0.02 -2.76 -10.09
CA GLN A 483 0.73 -2.22 -11.24
C GLN A 483 -0.16 -2.13 -12.49
N ASN A 484 -1.46 -1.97 -12.31
CA ASN A 484 -2.43 -1.85 -13.39
C ASN A 484 -2.85 -0.39 -13.55
N PHE A 485 -2.58 0.18 -14.72
CA PHE A 485 -2.94 1.55 -15.04
C PHE A 485 -4.46 1.78 -14.97
N ASN A 486 -5.26 0.75 -15.27
CA ASN A 486 -6.73 0.84 -15.19
C ASN A 486 -7.20 1.07 -13.75
N GLY A 487 -6.55 0.40 -12.78
CA GLY A 487 -6.80 0.62 -11.35
C GLY A 487 -6.47 2.05 -10.92
N PHE A 488 -5.29 2.55 -11.35
CA PHE A 488 -4.88 3.92 -11.07
C PHE A 488 -5.86 4.95 -11.66
N LEU A 489 -6.30 4.76 -12.91
CA LEU A 489 -7.25 5.66 -13.56
C LEU A 489 -8.63 5.65 -12.87
N SER A 490 -9.10 4.48 -12.42
CA SER A 490 -10.32 4.36 -11.63
C SER A 490 -10.21 5.10 -10.29
N MET A 491 -9.07 4.98 -9.62
CA MET A 491 -8.80 5.69 -8.37
C MET A 491 -8.76 7.21 -8.57
N MET A 492 -8.11 7.70 -9.62
CA MET A 492 -8.09 9.14 -9.94
C MET A 492 -9.48 9.69 -10.20
N LEU A 493 -10.29 8.97 -10.99
CA LEU A 493 -11.68 9.35 -11.21
C LEU A 493 -12.46 9.43 -9.90
N SER A 494 -12.23 8.51 -8.97
CA SER A 494 -12.91 8.50 -7.67
C SER A 494 -12.60 9.76 -6.85
N PHE A 495 -11.35 10.21 -6.84
CA PHE A 495 -10.99 11.47 -6.18
C PHE A 495 -11.65 12.67 -6.84
N VAL A 496 -11.63 12.74 -8.19
CA VAL A 496 -12.28 13.83 -8.94
C VAL A 496 -13.77 13.87 -8.65
N LEU A 497 -14.45 12.72 -8.64
CA LEU A 497 -15.88 12.65 -8.34
C LEU A 497 -16.19 13.03 -6.89
N ALA A 498 -15.38 12.57 -5.93
CA ALA A 498 -15.55 12.95 -4.53
C ALA A 498 -15.47 14.48 -4.35
N ILE A 499 -14.47 15.11 -4.96
CA ILE A 499 -14.31 16.57 -4.92
C ILE A 499 -15.48 17.28 -5.65
N ALA A 500 -15.85 16.82 -6.85
CA ALA A 500 -16.92 17.42 -7.63
C ALA A 500 -18.28 17.38 -6.93
N PHE A 501 -18.58 16.29 -6.21
CA PHE A 501 -19.82 16.18 -5.45
C PHE A 501 -19.77 16.90 -4.10
N ALA A 502 -18.59 17.04 -3.48
CA ALA A 502 -18.46 17.82 -2.24
C ALA A 502 -18.40 19.34 -2.48
N ALA A 503 -17.90 19.79 -3.62
CA ALA A 503 -17.71 21.20 -3.94
C ALA A 503 -18.96 22.08 -3.79
N PRO A 504 -20.18 21.66 -4.23
CA PRO A 504 -21.39 22.47 -4.06
C PRO A 504 -21.74 22.79 -2.62
N ILE A 505 -21.39 21.92 -1.67
CA ILE A 505 -21.67 22.13 -0.24
C ILE A 505 -20.87 23.34 0.28
N ILE A 506 -19.62 23.47 -0.17
CA ILE A 506 -18.69 24.50 0.34
C ILE A 506 -18.79 25.80 -0.47
N LEU A 507 -18.82 25.69 -1.81
CA LEU A 507 -18.68 26.84 -2.71
C LEU A 507 -20.00 27.55 -3.01
N TRP A 508 -21.12 26.81 -3.03
CA TRP A 508 -22.44 27.36 -3.44
C TRP A 508 -23.57 26.89 -2.53
N PRO A 509 -23.55 27.22 -1.22
CA PRO A 509 -24.56 26.74 -0.27
C PRO A 509 -25.99 27.15 -0.63
N ASN A 510 -26.19 28.34 -1.22
CA ASN A 510 -27.50 28.81 -1.63
C ASN A 510 -28.06 28.12 -2.88
N ALA A 511 -27.20 27.70 -3.80
CA ALA A 511 -27.59 27.01 -5.03
C ALA A 511 -27.53 25.47 -4.88
N MET A 512 -27.12 24.97 -3.72
CA MET A 512 -26.85 23.57 -3.46
C MET A 512 -28.00 22.62 -3.84
N PRO A 513 -29.31 22.89 -3.53
CA PRO A 513 -30.39 21.99 -3.93
C PRO A 513 -30.53 21.86 -5.46
N LEU A 514 -30.36 22.95 -6.19
CA LEU A 514 -30.43 22.97 -7.65
C LEU A 514 -29.25 22.18 -8.24
N LEU A 515 -28.04 22.41 -7.72
CA LEU A 515 -26.84 21.69 -8.14
C LEU A 515 -26.94 20.21 -7.83
N CYS A 516 -27.50 19.82 -6.69
CA CYS A 516 -27.75 18.45 -6.33
C CYS A 516 -28.65 17.73 -7.35
N ILE A 517 -29.75 18.35 -7.75
CA ILE A 517 -30.68 17.81 -8.77
C ILE A 517 -29.97 17.71 -10.13
N ALA A 518 -29.23 18.76 -10.52
CA ALA A 518 -28.47 18.75 -11.77
C ALA A 518 -27.42 17.62 -11.80
N LEU A 519 -26.66 17.44 -10.74
CA LEU A 519 -25.68 16.36 -10.60
C LEU A 519 -26.33 14.98 -10.61
N LEU A 520 -27.49 14.82 -9.99
CA LEU A 520 -28.27 13.57 -10.04
C LEU A 520 -28.64 13.22 -11.49
N ILE A 521 -29.17 14.18 -12.25
CA ILE A 521 -29.55 13.98 -13.66
C ILE A 521 -28.32 13.62 -14.51
N ILE A 522 -27.23 14.36 -14.35
CA ILE A 522 -25.98 14.11 -15.06
C ILE A 522 -25.48 12.70 -14.75
N GLN A 523 -25.52 12.29 -13.49
CA GLN A 523 -25.06 10.99 -13.04
C GLN A 523 -25.91 9.85 -13.61
N LEU A 524 -27.22 10.01 -13.67
CA LEU A 524 -28.14 9.05 -14.32
C LEU A 524 -27.82 8.90 -15.80
N ILE A 525 -27.63 10.02 -16.53
CA ILE A 525 -27.26 10.01 -17.94
C ILE A 525 -25.92 9.32 -18.16
N LEU A 526 -24.91 9.65 -17.36
CA LEU A 526 -23.58 9.04 -17.45
C LEU A 526 -23.62 7.54 -17.14
N THR A 527 -24.39 7.12 -16.14
CA THR A 527 -24.54 5.70 -15.80
C THR A 527 -25.18 4.93 -16.94
N ALA A 528 -26.24 5.46 -17.56
CA ALA A 528 -26.88 4.86 -18.73
C ALA A 528 -25.92 4.80 -19.94
N ALA A 529 -25.18 5.87 -20.20
CA ALA A 529 -24.18 5.92 -21.26
C ALA A 529 -23.06 4.89 -21.04
N LEU A 530 -22.52 4.79 -19.81
CA LEU A 530 -21.51 3.80 -19.47
C LEU A 530 -22.03 2.37 -19.62
N TYR A 531 -23.24 2.07 -19.21
CA TYR A 531 -23.86 0.76 -19.43
C TYR A 531 -23.91 0.38 -20.92
N LEU A 532 -24.33 1.33 -21.78
CA LEU A 532 -24.35 1.13 -23.22
C LEU A 532 -22.94 0.94 -23.81
N CYS A 533 -21.96 1.69 -23.31
CA CYS A 533 -20.56 1.56 -23.70
C CYS A 533 -19.98 0.20 -23.29
N VAL A 534 -20.23 -0.28 -22.09
CA VAL A 534 -19.83 -1.62 -21.61
C VAL A 534 -20.44 -2.69 -22.50
N LYS A 535 -21.74 -2.55 -22.84
CA LYS A 535 -22.43 -3.47 -23.76
C LYS A 535 -21.82 -3.53 -25.17
N LYS A 536 -21.20 -2.45 -25.64
CA LYS A 536 -20.46 -2.42 -26.93
C LYS A 536 -19.01 -2.88 -26.79
N ALA A 537 -18.36 -2.59 -25.67
CA ALA A 537 -16.93 -2.84 -25.48
C ALA A 537 -16.57 -4.34 -25.38
N TRP A 538 -17.47 -5.18 -24.83
CA TRP A 538 -17.22 -6.61 -24.73
C TRP A 538 -16.99 -7.31 -26.07
N ALA A 539 -17.60 -6.79 -27.15
CA ALA A 539 -17.38 -7.31 -28.48
C ALA A 539 -15.95 -7.08 -28.99
N ARG A 540 -15.27 -6.02 -28.50
CA ARG A 540 -13.85 -5.76 -28.79
C ARG A 540 -12.94 -6.72 -28.02
N LEU A 541 -13.25 -7.00 -26.75
CA LEU A 541 -12.49 -7.94 -25.94
C LEU A 541 -12.42 -9.31 -26.60
N LEU A 542 -13.54 -9.81 -27.15
CA LEU A 542 -13.58 -11.10 -27.86
C LEU A 542 -12.65 -11.18 -29.09
N ARG A 543 -12.27 -10.05 -29.67
CA ARG A 543 -11.29 -9.99 -30.76
C ARG A 543 -9.85 -9.95 -30.28
N GLN A 544 -9.62 -9.53 -29.01
CA GLN A 544 -8.30 -9.41 -28.41
C GLN A 544 -7.86 -10.69 -27.68
N ILE A 545 -8.82 -11.47 -27.18
CA ILE A 545 -8.64 -12.79 -26.56
C ILE A 545 -8.73 -13.88 -27.66
#